data_0ac67ec73185566c485a8eb51843871b
#
_entry.id   0ac67ec73185566c485a8eb51843871b
#
_cell.length_a   1.000
_cell.length_b   1.000
_cell.length_c   1.000
_cell.angle_alpha   90.00
_cell.angle_beta   90.00
_cell.angle_gamma   90.00
#
_symmetry.space_group_name_H-M   'P 1'
#
loop_
_entity.id
_entity.type
_entity.pdbx_description
1 polymer ?
#
loop_
_entity_poly.entity_id
_entity_poly.type
_entity_poly.pdbx_seq_one_letter_code
_entity_poly.pdbx_strand_id
1 'polypeptide(L)'
;MMMIVRLYPRYEVDKVWDFVDKKFSKIKGTGVLPLFMSEQDSQNYVSVILEVGDPDALITLFERDLAGCHEIADTRTVALVKPAFFPVPRSVSSGISRFLVPVKINPCNYTEVFEKVLKLEPPKGIHFAYVTLTLGEEDMIISLLGKDWDSVRSFVSEKIEKIPGVESIRIGLTHRTKRLVDLGTWKHHQEKYAWSRFIQGRPMKGDYSFDWTYQDQCAVHGALPDEA
;
A
#
# COMPACT_ATOMS: atom_id res chain seq x y z
N MET A 1 -11.02 -4.02 -10.42
CA MET A 1 -9.56 -3.83 -10.56
C MET A 1 -9.10 -2.94 -9.42
N MET A 2 -7.91 -3.20 -8.84
CA MET A 2 -7.34 -2.30 -7.83
C MET A 2 -6.39 -1.28 -8.47
N MET A 3 -6.41 -0.06 -7.98
CA MET A 3 -5.58 1.04 -8.46
C MET A 3 -5.06 1.86 -7.29
N ILE A 4 -3.94 2.54 -7.49
CA ILE A 4 -3.44 3.59 -6.60
C ILE A 4 -3.54 4.91 -7.36
N VAL A 5 -4.21 5.88 -6.77
CA VAL A 5 -4.16 7.28 -7.23
C VAL A 5 -3.24 8.03 -6.30
N ARG A 6 -2.20 8.65 -6.85
CA ARG A 6 -1.26 9.52 -6.15
C ARG A 6 -1.64 10.96 -6.42
N LEU A 7 -1.72 11.73 -5.37
CA LEU A 7 -2.13 13.13 -5.37
C LEU A 7 -0.96 13.96 -4.85
N TYR A 8 -0.32 14.68 -5.76
CA TYR A 8 0.83 15.51 -5.46
C TYR A 8 0.38 16.90 -5.02
N PRO A 9 0.75 17.36 -3.84
CA PRO A 9 0.33 18.66 -3.34
C PRO A 9 1.00 19.78 -4.12
N ARG A 10 0.26 20.89 -4.31
CA ARG A 10 0.82 22.13 -4.84
C ARG A 10 1.68 22.85 -3.81
N TYR A 11 1.27 22.79 -2.55
CA TYR A 11 1.92 23.46 -1.43
C TYR A 11 2.07 22.52 -0.24
N GLU A 12 0.99 22.26 0.48
CA GLU A 12 0.99 21.54 1.76
C GLU A 12 0.28 20.19 1.61
N VAL A 13 0.96 19.13 2.01
CA VAL A 13 0.43 17.76 1.94
C VAL A 13 -0.78 17.57 2.88
N ASP A 14 -0.81 18.26 4.01
CA ASP A 14 -1.92 18.21 4.95
C ASP A 14 -3.25 18.65 4.33
N LYS A 15 -3.24 19.67 3.48
CA LYS A 15 -4.45 20.13 2.79
C LYS A 15 -4.98 19.09 1.81
N VAL A 16 -4.07 18.39 1.11
CA VAL A 16 -4.46 17.28 0.23
C VAL A 16 -4.98 16.12 1.06
N TRP A 17 -4.34 15.80 2.19
CA TRP A 17 -4.81 14.77 3.11
C TRP A 17 -6.24 15.05 3.60
N ASP A 18 -6.50 16.23 4.13
CA ASP A 18 -7.82 16.61 4.64
C ASP A 18 -8.88 16.63 3.54
N PHE A 19 -8.51 17.08 2.34
CA PHE A 19 -9.40 17.03 1.19
C PHE A 19 -9.79 15.60 0.83
N VAL A 20 -8.79 14.70 0.73
CA VAL A 20 -9.00 13.29 0.42
C VAL A 20 -9.88 12.63 1.48
N ASP A 21 -9.55 12.82 2.75
CA ASP A 21 -10.32 12.26 3.86
C ASP A 21 -11.80 12.69 3.81
N LYS A 22 -12.04 13.98 3.63
CA LYS A 22 -13.39 14.54 3.57
C LYS A 22 -14.18 14.06 2.35
N LYS A 23 -13.53 13.92 1.20
CA LYS A 23 -14.18 13.59 -0.06
C LYS A 23 -14.35 12.08 -0.25
N PHE A 24 -13.26 11.33 -0.10
CA PHE A 24 -13.25 9.91 -0.42
C PHE A 24 -14.00 9.05 0.58
N SER A 25 -14.06 9.44 1.86
CA SER A 25 -14.90 8.76 2.87
C SER A 25 -16.39 8.81 2.57
N LYS A 26 -16.84 9.72 1.68
CA LYS A 26 -18.24 9.90 1.29
C LYS A 26 -18.61 9.22 -0.02
N ILE A 27 -17.63 8.70 -0.77
CA ILE A 27 -17.87 8.02 -2.04
C ILE A 27 -18.47 6.64 -1.75
N LYS A 28 -19.74 6.46 -2.15
CA LYS A 28 -20.47 5.21 -2.00
C LYS A 28 -21.23 4.90 -3.29
N GLY A 29 -21.17 3.65 -3.74
CA GLY A 29 -22.02 3.16 -4.83
C GLY A 29 -21.76 3.76 -6.23
N THR A 30 -20.57 4.28 -6.47
CA THR A 30 -20.21 4.99 -7.71
C THR A 30 -19.39 4.15 -8.70
N GLY A 31 -19.26 2.84 -8.49
CA GLY A 31 -18.34 2.01 -9.30
C GLY A 31 -16.85 2.15 -8.90
N VAL A 32 -16.54 3.07 -7.97
CA VAL A 32 -15.23 3.24 -7.34
C VAL A 32 -15.39 3.15 -5.84
N LEU A 33 -14.60 2.30 -5.20
CA LEU A 33 -14.57 2.14 -3.75
C LEU A 33 -13.18 2.53 -3.22
N PRO A 34 -13.04 3.70 -2.58
CA PRO A 34 -11.82 4.06 -1.87
C PRO A 34 -11.65 3.19 -0.64
N LEU A 35 -10.50 2.51 -0.53
CA LEU A 35 -10.23 1.54 0.53
C LEU A 35 -9.36 2.11 1.63
N PHE A 36 -8.29 2.79 1.21
CA PHE A 36 -7.21 3.13 2.11
C PHE A 36 -6.42 4.33 1.57
N MET A 37 -6.00 5.21 2.44
CA MET A 37 -5.13 6.33 2.07
C MET A 37 -3.85 6.30 2.88
N SER A 38 -2.76 6.80 2.29
CA SER A 38 -1.46 6.92 2.95
C SER A 38 -0.70 8.14 2.45
N GLU A 39 0.09 8.74 3.34
CA GLU A 39 1.03 9.79 3.02
C GLU A 39 2.44 9.21 2.95
N GLN A 40 3.15 9.53 1.87
CA GLN A 40 4.53 9.10 1.66
C GLN A 40 5.48 10.25 1.94
N ASP A 41 6.29 10.10 2.98
CA ASP A 41 7.22 11.12 3.46
C ASP A 41 8.28 11.48 2.42
N SER A 42 8.90 10.47 1.82
CA SER A 42 10.02 10.65 0.89
C SER A 42 9.65 11.23 -0.48
N GLN A 43 8.36 11.23 -0.85
CA GLN A 43 7.90 11.64 -2.17
C GLN A 43 6.82 12.73 -2.12
N ASN A 44 6.47 13.17 -0.93
CA ASN A 44 5.51 14.25 -0.67
C ASN A 44 4.21 14.11 -1.48
N TYR A 45 3.51 12.98 -1.34
CA TYR A 45 2.19 12.77 -1.94
C TYR A 45 1.27 11.99 -1.01
N VAL A 46 -0.03 12.16 -1.21
CA VAL A 46 -1.06 11.31 -0.65
C VAL A 46 -1.46 10.27 -1.69
N SER A 47 -1.46 9.00 -1.33
CA SER A 47 -1.96 7.93 -2.17
C SER A 47 -3.28 7.39 -1.67
N VAL A 48 -4.16 7.02 -2.59
CA VAL A 48 -5.44 6.36 -2.28
C VAL A 48 -5.50 5.04 -3.06
N ILE A 49 -5.71 3.95 -2.33
CA ILE A 49 -5.99 2.65 -2.94
C ILE A 49 -7.49 2.57 -3.21
N LEU A 50 -7.84 2.29 -4.45
CA LEU A 50 -9.21 2.18 -4.94
C LEU A 50 -9.49 0.77 -5.46
N GLU A 51 -10.69 0.26 -5.23
CA GLU A 51 -11.26 -0.79 -6.08
C GLU A 51 -12.15 -0.14 -7.11
N VAL A 52 -11.85 -0.38 -8.38
CA VAL A 52 -12.56 0.18 -9.53
C VAL A 52 -13.32 -0.95 -10.21
N GLY A 53 -14.63 -0.88 -10.15
CA GLY A 53 -15.54 -1.80 -10.85
C GLY A 53 -15.91 -1.30 -12.23
N ASP A 54 -15.92 0.04 -12.40
CA ASP A 54 -16.26 0.71 -13.64
C ASP A 54 -15.21 1.80 -13.96
N PRO A 55 -14.48 1.68 -15.07
CA PRO A 55 -13.51 2.69 -15.49
C PRO A 55 -14.10 4.10 -15.71
N ASP A 56 -15.33 4.20 -16.21
CA ASP A 56 -15.99 5.49 -16.44
C ASP A 56 -16.29 6.21 -15.11
N ALA A 57 -16.56 5.43 -14.06
CA ALA A 57 -16.72 5.98 -12.72
C ALA A 57 -15.41 6.57 -12.17
N LEU A 58 -14.26 6.03 -12.56
CA LEU A 58 -12.96 6.62 -12.21
C LEU A 58 -12.75 7.96 -12.91
N ILE A 59 -13.08 8.07 -14.20
CA ILE A 59 -13.01 9.34 -14.95
C ILE A 59 -13.91 10.38 -14.27
N THR A 60 -15.14 9.99 -13.94
CA THR A 60 -16.09 10.87 -13.24
C THR A 60 -15.53 11.34 -11.88
N LEU A 61 -14.83 10.47 -11.14
CA LEU A 61 -14.17 10.84 -9.90
C LEU A 61 -13.11 11.94 -10.12
N PHE A 62 -12.30 11.80 -11.17
CA PHE A 62 -11.29 12.82 -11.49
C PHE A 62 -11.94 14.14 -11.89
N GLU A 63 -12.88 14.14 -12.81
CA GLU A 63 -13.52 15.34 -13.33
C GLU A 63 -14.38 16.08 -12.29
N ARG A 64 -15.15 15.34 -11.50
CA ARG A 64 -16.09 15.92 -10.54
C ARG A 64 -15.49 16.22 -9.20
N ASP A 65 -14.66 15.30 -8.69
CA ASP A 65 -14.22 15.32 -7.30
C ASP A 65 -12.79 15.82 -7.13
N LEU A 66 -11.90 15.60 -8.10
CA LEU A 66 -10.50 16.01 -8.00
C LEU A 66 -10.16 17.29 -8.77
N ALA A 67 -10.74 17.50 -9.95
CA ALA A 67 -10.42 18.66 -10.81
C ALA A 67 -10.66 20.02 -10.15
N GLY A 68 -11.58 20.10 -9.19
CA GLY A 68 -11.86 21.32 -8.43
C GLY A 68 -10.93 21.56 -7.23
N CYS A 69 -9.98 20.68 -6.97
CA CYS A 69 -9.08 20.83 -5.83
C CYS A 69 -7.82 21.61 -6.19
N HIS A 70 -7.75 22.88 -5.80
CA HIS A 70 -6.60 23.75 -6.08
C HIS A 70 -5.33 23.33 -5.32
N GLU A 71 -5.45 22.51 -4.29
CA GLU A 71 -4.32 22.02 -3.49
C GLU A 71 -3.53 20.91 -4.20
N ILE A 72 -4.15 20.25 -5.22
CA ILE A 72 -3.52 19.20 -6.01
C ILE A 72 -2.82 19.81 -7.22
N ALA A 73 -1.52 19.56 -7.37
CA ALA A 73 -0.73 20.01 -8.51
C ALA A 73 -0.74 18.98 -9.66
N ASP A 74 -0.68 17.69 -9.31
CA ASP A 74 -0.59 16.58 -10.27
C ASP A 74 -1.25 15.34 -9.69
N THR A 75 -1.73 14.47 -10.57
CA THR A 75 -2.28 13.16 -10.21
C THR A 75 -1.66 12.08 -11.07
N ARG A 76 -1.31 10.95 -10.46
CA ARG A 76 -0.81 9.77 -11.17
C ARG A 76 -1.55 8.53 -10.73
N THR A 77 -1.88 7.71 -11.70
CA THR A 77 -2.63 6.48 -11.46
C THR A 77 -1.78 5.27 -11.80
N VAL A 78 -1.77 4.31 -10.88
CA VAL A 78 -1.02 3.05 -11.01
C VAL A 78 -2.02 1.90 -10.88
N ALA A 79 -2.10 1.05 -11.89
CA ALA A 79 -2.91 -0.16 -11.81
C ALA A 79 -2.16 -1.27 -11.08
N LEU A 80 -2.85 -1.95 -10.14
CA LEU A 80 -2.28 -3.07 -9.40
C LEU A 80 -2.61 -4.38 -10.12
N VAL A 81 -1.56 -5.11 -10.49
CA VAL A 81 -1.65 -6.39 -11.20
C VAL A 81 -1.20 -7.50 -10.26
N LYS A 82 -2.04 -8.50 -10.06
CA LYS A 82 -1.81 -9.62 -9.12
C LYS A 82 -1.46 -9.13 -7.71
N PRO A 83 -2.27 -8.28 -7.07
CA PRO A 83 -2.00 -7.87 -5.70
C PRO A 83 -2.05 -9.08 -4.76
N ALA A 84 -1.04 -9.21 -3.92
CA ALA A 84 -0.88 -10.27 -2.95
C ALA A 84 -0.77 -9.66 -1.54
N PHE A 85 -1.81 -9.77 -0.73
CA PHE A 85 -1.81 -9.32 0.66
C PHE A 85 -1.32 -10.44 1.58
N PHE A 86 -0.49 -10.07 2.54
CA PHE A 86 0.08 -10.98 3.53
C PHE A 86 -0.62 -10.83 4.87
N PRO A 87 -0.92 -11.93 5.55
CA PRO A 87 -1.34 -11.85 6.94
C PRO A 87 -0.19 -11.40 7.81
N VAL A 88 -0.48 -10.58 8.80
CA VAL A 88 0.50 -10.09 9.76
C VAL A 88 0.25 -10.73 11.13
N PRO A 89 1.30 -11.10 11.88
CA PRO A 89 1.13 -11.64 13.22
C PRO A 89 0.35 -10.66 14.12
N ARG A 90 -0.60 -11.14 14.90
CA ARG A 90 -1.34 -10.32 15.88
C ARG A 90 -0.44 -9.72 16.96
N SER A 91 0.72 -10.35 17.18
CA SER A 91 1.73 -9.89 18.13
C SER A 91 2.63 -8.77 17.59
N VAL A 92 2.33 -8.22 16.42
CA VAL A 92 3.06 -7.06 15.90
C VAL A 92 2.86 -5.88 16.84
N SER A 93 3.92 -5.52 17.53
CA SER A 93 3.90 -4.51 18.59
C SER A 93 3.69 -3.09 18.08
N SER A 94 3.19 -2.21 18.94
CA SER A 94 3.26 -0.76 18.77
C SER A 94 4.67 -0.31 18.38
N GLY A 95 4.80 0.68 17.50
CA GLY A 95 6.08 1.21 17.05
C GLY A 95 6.67 0.56 15.80
N ILE A 96 5.86 -0.18 15.04
CA ILE A 96 6.22 -0.63 13.69
C ILE A 96 5.87 0.47 12.68
N SER A 97 6.82 0.80 11.83
CA SER A 97 6.64 1.71 10.70
C SER A 97 6.31 0.94 9.42
N ARG A 98 5.60 1.59 8.51
CA ARG A 98 5.35 1.07 7.17
C ARG A 98 6.32 1.68 6.18
N PHE A 99 6.85 0.84 5.33
CA PHE A 99 7.75 1.23 4.26
C PHE A 99 7.15 0.83 2.92
N LEU A 100 7.24 1.73 1.97
CA LEU A 100 6.88 1.46 0.59
C LEU A 100 8.16 1.31 -0.23
N VAL A 101 8.24 0.22 -0.99
CA VAL A 101 9.42 -0.14 -1.78
C VAL A 101 9.01 -0.27 -3.24
N PRO A 102 9.04 0.83 -4.01
CA PRO A 102 8.90 0.79 -5.46
C PRO A 102 10.13 0.12 -6.10
N VAL A 103 9.88 -0.77 -7.04
CA VAL A 103 10.90 -1.56 -7.73
C VAL A 103 10.76 -1.40 -9.23
N LYS A 104 11.87 -1.17 -9.92
CA LYS A 104 12.00 -1.29 -11.36
C LYS A 104 12.54 -2.66 -11.73
N ILE A 105 11.92 -3.29 -12.71
CA ILE A 105 12.22 -4.66 -13.12
C ILE A 105 12.46 -4.68 -14.62
N ASN A 106 13.49 -5.40 -15.07
CA ASN A 106 13.66 -5.69 -16.48
C ASN A 106 12.39 -6.40 -17.02
N PRO A 107 11.79 -5.92 -18.11
CA PRO A 107 10.52 -6.45 -18.62
C PRO A 107 10.51 -7.96 -18.86
N CYS A 108 11.64 -8.56 -19.19
CA CYS A 108 11.75 -10.00 -19.38
C CYS A 108 11.65 -10.81 -18.08
N ASN A 109 11.74 -10.17 -16.92
CA ASN A 109 11.84 -10.85 -15.62
C ASN A 109 10.66 -10.60 -14.67
N TYR A 110 9.61 -9.90 -15.08
CA TYR A 110 8.49 -9.52 -14.21
C TYR A 110 7.94 -10.68 -13.38
N THR A 111 7.57 -11.76 -14.02
CA THR A 111 6.98 -12.91 -13.33
C THR A 111 8.00 -13.58 -12.40
N GLU A 112 9.24 -13.75 -12.86
CA GLU A 112 10.29 -14.40 -12.08
C GLU A 112 10.65 -13.61 -10.83
N VAL A 113 10.84 -12.29 -10.95
CA VAL A 113 11.14 -11.39 -9.82
C VAL A 113 9.98 -11.40 -8.83
N PHE A 114 8.75 -11.26 -9.32
CA PHE A 114 7.55 -11.27 -8.49
C PHE A 114 7.43 -12.57 -7.68
N GLU A 115 7.57 -13.72 -8.32
CA GLU A 115 7.52 -15.01 -7.65
C GLU A 115 8.65 -15.22 -6.63
N LYS A 116 9.85 -14.71 -6.93
CA LYS A 116 10.97 -14.76 -6.00
C LYS A 116 10.68 -13.92 -4.75
N VAL A 117 10.18 -12.69 -4.94
CA VAL A 117 9.80 -11.81 -3.82
C VAL A 117 8.72 -12.46 -2.95
N LEU A 118 7.70 -13.07 -3.55
CA LEU A 118 6.63 -13.76 -2.80
C LEU A 118 7.14 -14.93 -1.95
N LYS A 119 8.28 -15.52 -2.32
CA LYS A 119 8.89 -16.66 -1.60
C LYS A 119 9.92 -16.24 -0.55
N LEU A 120 10.27 -14.96 -0.48
CA LEU A 120 11.20 -14.48 0.53
C LEU A 120 10.61 -14.63 1.92
N GLU A 121 11.45 -15.04 2.85
CA GLU A 121 11.16 -15.06 4.28
C GLU A 121 11.88 -13.86 4.92
N PRO A 122 11.15 -12.81 5.31
CA PRO A 122 11.75 -11.67 5.97
C PRO A 122 12.29 -12.06 7.34
N PRO A 123 13.35 -11.41 7.83
CA PRO A 123 13.89 -11.67 9.17
C PRO A 123 12.88 -11.25 10.23
N LYS A 124 13.10 -11.74 11.47
CA LYS A 124 12.25 -11.41 12.61
C LYS A 124 12.11 -9.89 12.76
N GLY A 125 10.88 -9.42 12.86
CA GLY A 125 10.55 -8.00 13.02
C GLY A 125 10.30 -7.25 11.71
N ILE A 126 10.47 -7.90 10.56
CA ILE A 126 10.04 -7.39 9.25
C ILE A 126 8.92 -8.28 8.71
N HIS A 127 7.88 -7.68 8.16
CA HIS A 127 6.73 -8.39 7.60
C HIS A 127 6.34 -7.78 6.25
N PHE A 128 5.99 -8.62 5.31
CA PHE A 128 5.29 -8.14 4.13
C PHE A 128 3.87 -7.74 4.51
N ALA A 129 3.42 -6.61 4.01
CA ALA A 129 2.04 -6.18 4.08
C ALA A 129 1.32 -6.49 2.77
N TYR A 130 1.89 -6.08 1.65
CA TYR A 130 1.46 -6.52 0.32
C TYR A 130 2.60 -6.45 -0.69
N VAL A 131 2.47 -7.22 -1.75
CA VAL A 131 3.33 -7.19 -2.94
C VAL A 131 2.42 -7.16 -4.17
N THR A 132 2.72 -6.34 -5.14
CA THR A 132 1.93 -6.27 -6.37
C THR A 132 2.81 -5.89 -7.56
N LEU A 133 2.59 -6.50 -8.71
CA LEU A 133 3.04 -5.90 -9.96
C LEU A 133 2.17 -4.69 -10.27
N THR A 134 2.71 -3.74 -11.01
CA THR A 134 2.03 -2.50 -11.34
C THR A 134 2.16 -2.16 -12.82
N LEU A 135 1.19 -1.40 -13.31
CA LEU A 135 1.30 -0.70 -14.59
C LEU A 135 1.27 0.79 -14.29
N GLY A 136 2.37 1.47 -14.55
CA GLY A 136 2.55 2.89 -14.24
C GLY A 136 4.02 3.27 -14.09
N GLU A 137 4.33 4.04 -13.06
CA GLU A 137 5.68 4.58 -12.87
C GLU A 137 6.71 3.54 -12.42
N GLU A 138 6.35 2.63 -11.56
CA GLU A 138 7.14 1.47 -11.14
C GLU A 138 6.56 0.19 -11.71
N ASP A 139 7.32 -0.90 -11.62
CA ASP A 139 6.92 -2.21 -12.15
C ASP A 139 6.38 -3.14 -11.06
N MET A 140 6.82 -2.89 -9.83
CA MET A 140 6.33 -3.60 -8.64
C MET A 140 6.37 -2.67 -7.44
N ILE A 141 5.40 -2.86 -6.55
CA ILE A 141 5.35 -2.21 -5.24
C ILE A 141 5.36 -3.29 -4.16
N ILE A 142 6.24 -3.11 -3.18
CA ILE A 142 6.30 -3.93 -1.97
C ILE A 142 6.01 -3.02 -0.79
N SER A 143 5.08 -3.40 0.07
CA SER A 143 4.85 -2.75 1.35
C SER A 143 5.38 -3.63 2.46
N LEU A 144 6.31 -3.09 3.23
CA LEU A 144 6.94 -3.74 4.37
C LEU A 144 6.54 -3.06 5.68
N LEU A 145 6.54 -3.82 6.74
CA LEU A 145 6.44 -3.36 8.10
C LEU A 145 7.74 -3.70 8.81
N GLY A 146 8.31 -2.75 9.53
CA GLY A 146 9.56 -2.94 10.26
C GLY A 146 9.70 -1.90 11.39
N LYS A 147 10.52 -2.21 12.39
CA LYS A 147 10.73 -1.30 13.52
C LYS A 147 11.54 -0.06 13.15
N ASP A 148 12.52 -0.25 12.29
CA ASP A 148 13.50 0.78 11.98
C ASP A 148 13.92 0.71 10.51
N TRP A 149 14.43 1.85 10.05
CA TRP A 149 14.91 2.06 8.69
C TRP A 149 16.07 1.12 8.32
N ASP A 150 17.03 0.95 9.22
CA ASP A 150 18.26 0.23 8.92
C ASP A 150 18.01 -1.25 8.69
N SER A 151 17.16 -1.87 9.51
CA SER A 151 16.76 -3.27 9.36
C SER A 151 16.03 -3.49 8.02
N VAL A 152 15.09 -2.59 7.66
CA VAL A 152 14.36 -2.69 6.40
C VAL A 152 15.28 -2.46 5.22
N ARG A 153 16.17 -1.47 5.28
CA ARG A 153 17.16 -1.17 4.25
C ARG A 153 18.09 -2.36 4.01
N SER A 154 18.64 -2.95 5.08
CA SER A 154 19.49 -4.14 4.98
C SER A 154 18.75 -5.31 4.31
N PHE A 155 17.51 -5.59 4.73
CA PHE A 155 16.71 -6.65 4.13
C PHE A 155 16.47 -6.40 2.63
N VAL A 156 16.08 -5.18 2.26
CA VAL A 156 15.84 -4.80 0.87
C VAL A 156 17.11 -4.94 0.03
N SER A 157 18.24 -4.39 0.49
CA SER A 157 19.51 -4.43 -0.25
C SER A 157 20.09 -5.84 -0.35
N GLU A 158 19.95 -6.66 0.68
CA GLU A 158 20.53 -7.99 0.68
C GLU A 158 19.69 -9.05 -0.04
N LYS A 159 18.37 -8.90 -0.01
CA LYS A 159 17.46 -9.94 -0.49
C LYS A 159 16.67 -9.56 -1.73
N ILE A 160 16.24 -8.31 -1.86
CA ILE A 160 15.37 -7.89 -2.97
C ILE A 160 16.20 -7.30 -4.11
N GLU A 161 17.10 -6.40 -3.80
CA GLU A 161 17.94 -5.73 -4.83
C GLU A 161 18.86 -6.71 -5.58
N LYS A 162 19.25 -7.80 -4.94
CA LYS A 162 20.08 -8.86 -5.54
C LYS A 162 19.31 -9.88 -6.39
N ILE A 163 17.99 -9.76 -6.49
CA ILE A 163 17.23 -10.66 -7.36
C ILE A 163 17.57 -10.32 -8.83
N PRO A 164 18.04 -11.30 -9.63
CA PRO A 164 18.28 -11.06 -11.04
C PRO A 164 17.04 -10.52 -11.75
N GLY A 165 17.19 -9.43 -12.50
CA GLY A 165 16.11 -8.71 -13.15
C GLY A 165 15.59 -7.49 -12.39
N VAL A 166 15.99 -7.27 -11.15
CA VAL A 166 15.76 -6.01 -10.45
C VAL A 166 16.76 -4.98 -10.96
N GLU A 167 16.27 -3.84 -11.44
CA GLU A 167 17.10 -2.76 -12.00
C GLU A 167 17.35 -1.63 -11.00
N SER A 168 16.34 -1.26 -10.26
CA SER A 168 16.47 -0.24 -9.22
C SER A 168 15.38 -0.35 -8.16
N ILE A 169 15.70 0.10 -6.97
CA ILE A 169 14.81 0.12 -5.81
C ILE A 169 14.88 1.49 -5.13
N ARG A 170 13.75 1.93 -4.63
CA ARG A 170 13.65 3.04 -3.68
C ARG A 170 12.96 2.55 -2.42
N ILE A 171 13.24 3.17 -1.29
CA ILE A 171 12.56 2.89 -0.02
C ILE A 171 11.99 4.21 0.46
N GLY A 172 10.70 4.24 0.75
CA GLY A 172 9.99 5.38 1.30
C GLY A 172 9.33 5.01 2.63
N LEU A 173 9.39 5.93 3.60
CA LEU A 173 8.63 5.81 4.83
C LEU A 173 7.20 6.31 4.60
N THR A 174 6.21 5.57 5.06
CA THR A 174 4.83 6.03 5.13
C THR A 174 4.65 6.81 6.43
N HIS A 175 4.31 8.10 6.31
CA HIS A 175 4.15 8.99 7.46
C HIS A 175 2.89 8.67 8.25
N ARG A 176 1.76 8.58 7.56
CA ARG A 176 0.45 8.23 8.16
C ARG A 176 -0.43 7.47 7.19
N THR A 177 -1.40 6.77 7.75
CA THR A 177 -2.35 5.95 6.99
C THR A 177 -3.74 6.09 7.57
N LYS A 178 -4.76 5.89 6.73
CA LYS A 178 -6.15 5.86 7.16
C LYS A 178 -6.97 4.92 6.29
N ARG A 179 -7.80 4.10 6.94
CA ARG A 179 -8.81 3.30 6.25
C ARG A 179 -10.02 4.18 5.92
N LEU A 180 -10.54 4.07 4.71
CA LEU A 180 -11.67 4.85 4.18
C LEU A 180 -12.98 4.05 4.19
N VAL A 181 -12.92 2.75 4.46
CA VAL A 181 -14.07 1.84 4.57
C VAL A 181 -14.17 1.26 5.98
N ASP A 182 -15.32 0.67 6.31
CA ASP A 182 -15.46 -0.07 7.56
C ASP A 182 -14.56 -1.31 7.62
N LEU A 183 -14.33 -1.83 8.82
CA LEU A 183 -13.43 -2.97 9.05
C LEU A 183 -13.88 -4.23 8.32
N GLY A 184 -15.17 -4.49 8.22
CA GLY A 184 -15.72 -5.67 7.55
C GLY A 184 -15.42 -5.64 6.05
N THR A 185 -15.69 -4.50 5.40
CA THR A 185 -15.35 -4.28 3.99
C THR A 185 -13.86 -4.42 3.76
N TRP A 186 -13.01 -3.83 4.62
CA TRP A 186 -11.57 -3.92 4.52
C TRP A 186 -11.07 -5.39 4.61
N LYS A 187 -11.54 -6.13 5.60
CA LYS A 187 -11.20 -7.56 5.75
C LYS A 187 -11.59 -8.37 4.54
N HIS A 188 -12.80 -8.16 4.02
CA HIS A 188 -13.27 -8.86 2.82
C HIS A 188 -12.33 -8.60 1.62
N HIS A 189 -11.90 -7.36 1.41
CA HIS A 189 -10.96 -7.02 0.34
C HIS A 189 -9.59 -7.69 0.53
N GLN A 190 -9.06 -7.68 1.74
CA GLN A 190 -7.79 -8.34 2.03
C GLN A 190 -7.87 -9.85 1.80
N GLU A 191 -8.92 -10.50 2.26
CA GLU A 191 -9.14 -11.93 2.04
C GLU A 191 -9.31 -12.28 0.56
N LYS A 192 -10.01 -11.44 -0.20
CA LYS A 192 -10.19 -11.60 -1.65
C LYS A 192 -8.86 -11.65 -2.40
N TYR A 193 -7.88 -10.87 -1.98
CA TYR A 193 -6.55 -10.77 -2.58
C TYR A 193 -5.45 -11.39 -1.70
N ALA A 194 -5.84 -12.22 -0.73
CA ALA A 194 -4.89 -12.84 0.19
C ALA A 194 -3.86 -13.69 -0.56
N TRP A 195 -2.60 -13.55 -0.16
CA TRP A 195 -1.50 -14.30 -0.74
C TRP A 195 -1.65 -15.83 -0.65
N SER A 196 -2.34 -16.34 0.36
CA SER A 196 -2.66 -17.76 0.49
C SER A 196 -3.38 -18.35 -0.72
N ARG A 197 -4.00 -17.53 -1.57
CA ARG A 197 -4.56 -17.97 -2.85
C ARG A 197 -3.49 -18.26 -3.91
N PHE A 198 -2.29 -17.69 -3.75
CA PHE A 198 -1.16 -17.86 -4.66
C PHE A 198 -0.21 -18.97 -4.20
N ILE A 199 -0.26 -19.35 -2.92
CA ILE A 199 0.49 -20.47 -2.35
C ILE A 199 -0.48 -21.55 -1.91
N GLN A 200 -0.94 -22.33 -2.86
CA GLN A 200 -1.68 -23.57 -2.56
C GLN A 200 -0.81 -24.47 -1.67
N GLY A 201 -1.27 -24.75 -0.46
CA GLY A 201 -0.75 -25.82 0.39
C GLY A 201 0.21 -25.45 1.51
N ARG A 202 0.54 -24.16 1.76
CA ARG A 202 1.25 -23.79 2.98
C ARG A 202 0.26 -23.32 4.05
N PRO A 203 0.02 -24.10 5.12
CA PRO A 203 -0.78 -23.63 6.24
C PRO A 203 -0.06 -22.48 6.92
N MET A 204 -0.77 -21.38 7.17
CA MET A 204 -0.26 -20.32 8.02
C MET A 204 -0.06 -20.90 9.43
N LYS A 205 1.18 -20.95 9.87
CA LYS A 205 1.51 -21.37 11.24
C LYS A 205 1.51 -20.14 12.14
N GLY A 206 0.67 -20.14 13.16
CA GLY A 206 0.63 -19.07 14.15
C GLY A 206 -0.67 -18.27 14.15
N ASP A 207 -0.73 -17.31 15.06
CA ASP A 207 -1.86 -16.39 15.21
C ASP A 207 -1.68 -15.19 14.26
N TYR A 208 -2.23 -15.29 13.05
CA TYR A 208 -2.15 -14.28 12.02
C TYR A 208 -3.53 -13.65 11.77
N SER A 209 -3.54 -12.39 11.42
CA SER A 209 -4.74 -11.64 11.06
C SER A 209 -4.52 -10.85 9.79
N PHE A 210 -5.57 -10.77 8.96
CA PHE A 210 -5.67 -9.74 7.94
C PHE A 210 -6.24 -8.44 8.50
N ASP A 211 -6.41 -8.35 9.80
CA ASP A 211 -6.79 -7.13 10.47
C ASP A 211 -5.60 -6.18 10.53
N TRP A 212 -5.50 -5.34 9.51
CA TRP A 212 -4.44 -4.36 9.38
C TRP A 212 -4.72 -3.07 10.16
N THR A 213 -5.71 -3.05 11.02
CA THR A 213 -6.00 -1.91 11.90
C THR A 213 -4.82 -1.58 12.81
N TYR A 214 -4.09 -2.61 13.26
CA TYR A 214 -2.84 -2.39 13.99
C TYR A 214 -1.78 -1.66 13.18
N GLN A 215 -1.78 -1.80 11.86
CA GLN A 215 -0.82 -1.19 10.96
C GLN A 215 -1.16 0.27 10.68
N ASP A 216 -2.46 0.60 10.64
CA ASP A 216 -2.92 1.97 10.47
C ASP A 216 -2.58 2.84 11.69
N GLN A 217 -2.51 2.21 12.87
CA GLN A 217 -2.10 2.87 14.13
C GLN A 217 -0.58 2.98 14.28
N CYS A 218 0.20 2.12 13.61
CA CYS A 218 1.66 2.09 13.72
C CYS A 218 2.35 3.13 12.83
N ALA A 219 1.66 3.72 11.87
CA ALA A 219 2.24 4.70 10.95
C ALA A 219 2.23 6.13 11.49
N VAL A 220 1.68 6.36 12.68
CA VAL A 220 1.68 7.68 13.31
C VAL A 220 2.83 7.74 14.31
N HIS A 221 3.76 8.66 14.13
CA HIS A 221 4.79 8.94 15.10
C HIS A 221 4.16 9.24 16.47
N GLY A 222 4.19 8.28 17.36
CA GLY A 222 4.14 8.46 18.81
C GLY A 222 2.79 8.74 19.46
N ALA A 223 1.66 8.65 18.80
CA ALA A 223 0.36 8.79 19.47
C ALA A 223 -0.61 7.70 19.01
N LEU A 224 -0.78 6.69 19.86
CA LEU A 224 -1.99 5.90 19.84
C LEU A 224 -3.15 6.85 20.20
N PRO A 225 -4.28 6.86 19.48
CA PRO A 225 -5.47 7.47 20.04
C PRO A 225 -5.83 6.66 21.28
N ASP A 226 -5.97 7.35 22.41
CA ASP A 226 -6.49 6.75 23.63
C ASP A 226 -7.79 6.02 23.31
N GLU A 227 -7.88 4.78 23.83
CA GLU A 227 -9.10 3.99 23.79
C GLU A 227 -10.24 4.81 24.42
N ALA A 228 -11.19 5.22 23.63
CA ALA A 228 -12.47 5.75 24.04
C ALA A 228 -13.61 4.80 23.65
#